data_84ab1d0a5862d74e26a78488359f9a96
#
_entry.id   84ab1d0a5862d74e26a78488359f9a96
#
_cell.length_a   1.000
_cell.length_b   1.000
_cell.length_c   1.000
_cell.angle_alpha   90.00
_cell.angle_beta   90.00
_cell.angle_gamma   90.00
#
_symmetry.space_group_name_H-M   'P 1'
#
loop_
_entity.id
_entity.type
_entity.pdbx_description
1 polymer ?
#
loop_
_entity_poly.entity_id
_entity_poly.type
_entity_poly.pdbx_seq_one_letter_code
_entity_poly.pdbx_strand_id
1 'polypeptide(L)'
;MKISPKDLESVVLMDFKDAPFIVVPTSAGSGKTELLAKRLVYLLIRECYSKEDLRKFLAITFTREAAKEMKRRVLDILDDLRKGNYQRFPGLLKVFDENFIQKRVSEIYQIILENYPRLQIGTIDSFMERLRRLLLHELGLKFTIKVQYDVDVEVLNLAVENLLNSPERLSEVQELVIELARSSNTFAWDLLNVFNKKMLDMKEEEDKLLYDIKPHPLFTSANCEDFRIGEDVARALNNVKGVRKRFQANDSVTALLEYLSSGNNAYKFADELLGKDDLNKKVQSGLLCAFEAYNKLETKVAKFYDTFYKPEYEKILNTMGIMTISDTSRIIRKYLSKPESYSDRLIRFFYNIRHILIDEFQDTDPQQWEILLYLIKEPLSSGGTLFVVGDVKQAIYGFRKADYKIMYNLMTKDGYKNYGLNEAPFVPRCQDKNFRSAEAIVKFVNEVVFSEG
;
A
#
# COMPACT_ATOMS: atom_id res chain seq x y z
N MET A 1 33.77 -5.10 13.16
CA MET A 1 33.25 -5.91 14.26
C MET A 1 31.94 -6.54 13.81
N LYS A 2 31.89 -7.85 13.50
CA LYS A 2 30.61 -8.49 13.09
C LYS A 2 29.76 -8.62 14.35
N ILE A 3 28.82 -7.66 14.52
CA ILE A 3 27.82 -7.70 15.57
C ILE A 3 26.82 -8.79 15.18
N SER A 4 26.85 -9.93 15.86
CA SER A 4 25.73 -10.87 15.82
C SER A 4 24.66 -10.29 16.73
N PRO A 5 23.54 -9.75 16.22
CA PRO A 5 22.55 -9.09 17.05
C PRO A 5 21.73 -10.15 17.79
N LYS A 6 22.18 -10.47 19.00
CA LYS A 6 21.40 -11.27 19.95
C LYS A 6 20.28 -10.45 20.63
N ASP A 7 20.26 -9.12 20.40
CA ASP A 7 19.39 -8.18 21.09
C ASP A 7 18.95 -7.08 20.12
N LEU A 8 17.64 -6.73 20.12
CA LEU A 8 17.07 -5.66 19.29
C LEU A 8 17.67 -4.28 19.61
N GLU A 9 18.16 -4.06 20.81
CA GLU A 9 18.82 -2.81 21.15
C GLU A 9 20.13 -2.64 20.36
N SER A 10 20.85 -3.71 20.10
CA SER A 10 22.05 -3.67 19.24
C SER A 10 21.71 -3.30 17.79
N VAL A 11 20.53 -3.71 17.30
CA VAL A 11 20.03 -3.33 15.98
C VAL A 11 19.72 -1.83 15.89
N VAL A 12 19.15 -1.28 16.96
CA VAL A 12 18.87 0.18 17.08
C VAL A 12 20.16 0.99 16.98
N LEU A 13 21.24 0.48 17.53
CA LEU A 13 22.54 1.14 17.62
C LEU A 13 23.48 0.86 16.44
N MET A 14 23.06 0.06 15.45
CA MET A 14 23.85 -0.19 14.25
C MET A 14 24.21 1.11 13.55
N ASP A 15 25.50 1.23 13.17
CA ASP A 15 25.96 2.36 12.39
C ASP A 15 25.29 2.34 11.02
N PHE A 16 24.89 3.50 10.55
CA PHE A 16 24.23 3.64 9.25
C PHE A 16 25.17 3.38 8.07
N LYS A 17 26.49 3.38 8.28
CA LYS A 17 27.45 2.93 7.27
C LYS A 17 27.46 1.42 7.10
N ASP A 18 27.16 0.68 8.18
CA ASP A 18 27.15 -0.79 8.17
C ASP A 18 25.78 -1.34 7.79
N ALA A 19 24.71 -0.62 8.15
CA ALA A 19 23.34 -1.00 7.86
C ALA A 19 22.45 0.22 7.59
N PRO A 20 22.52 0.81 6.39
CA PRO A 20 21.70 1.96 6.03
C PRO A 20 20.21 1.61 5.90
N PHE A 21 19.89 0.36 5.57
CA PHE A 21 18.55 -0.15 5.45
C PHE A 21 18.29 -1.32 6.40
N ILE A 22 17.36 -1.16 7.32
CA ILE A 22 17.00 -2.17 8.33
C ILE A 22 15.50 -2.44 8.27
N VAL A 23 15.10 -3.70 8.16
CA VAL A 23 13.73 -4.17 8.26
C VAL A 23 13.62 -5.10 9.46
N VAL A 24 12.86 -4.69 10.48
CA VAL A 24 12.68 -5.44 11.72
C VAL A 24 11.33 -6.13 11.73
N PRO A 25 11.26 -7.43 11.43
CA PRO A 25 10.05 -8.19 11.68
C PRO A 25 9.83 -8.32 13.18
N THR A 26 8.63 -8.05 13.63
CA THR A 26 8.27 -8.05 15.05
C THR A 26 6.99 -8.84 15.27
N SER A 27 6.74 -9.24 16.52
CA SER A 27 5.48 -9.85 16.93
C SER A 27 4.66 -8.87 17.77
N ALA A 28 3.38 -9.18 17.98
CA ALA A 28 2.52 -8.43 18.88
C ALA A 28 3.16 -8.28 20.27
N GLY A 29 3.16 -7.06 20.80
CA GLY A 29 3.69 -6.81 22.14
C GLY A 29 5.21 -6.80 22.27
N SER A 30 5.98 -6.90 21.19
CA SER A 30 7.45 -6.92 21.21
C SER A 30 8.11 -5.55 21.44
N GLY A 31 7.33 -4.46 21.58
CA GLY A 31 7.86 -3.13 21.81
C GLY A 31 8.26 -2.36 20.55
N LYS A 32 7.58 -2.59 19.41
CA LYS A 32 7.82 -1.91 18.12
C LYS A 32 8.06 -0.41 18.24
N THR A 33 7.11 0.31 18.81
CA THR A 33 7.15 1.78 18.95
C THR A 33 8.30 2.25 19.85
N GLU A 34 8.64 1.46 20.88
CA GLU A 34 9.81 1.74 21.72
C GLU A 34 11.13 1.60 20.95
N LEU A 35 11.21 0.57 20.11
CA LEU A 35 12.36 0.32 19.25
C LEU A 35 12.59 1.49 18.28
N LEU A 36 11.51 1.95 17.63
CA LEU A 36 11.56 3.12 16.74
C LEU A 36 11.93 4.40 17.47
N ALA A 37 11.36 4.63 18.66
CA ALA A 37 11.70 5.80 19.48
C ALA A 37 13.18 5.80 19.87
N LYS A 38 13.74 4.66 20.28
CA LYS A 38 15.17 4.50 20.58
C LYS A 38 16.04 4.75 19.34
N ARG A 39 15.64 4.21 18.17
CA ARG A 39 16.38 4.46 16.91
C ARG A 39 16.39 5.95 16.57
N LEU A 40 15.26 6.61 16.70
CA LEU A 40 15.18 8.05 16.44
C LEU A 40 16.04 8.85 17.42
N VAL A 41 16.00 8.53 18.72
CA VAL A 41 16.87 9.17 19.74
C VAL A 41 18.35 8.97 19.42
N TYR A 42 18.76 7.77 19.05
CA TYR A 42 20.12 7.48 18.63
C TYR A 42 20.56 8.35 17.44
N LEU A 43 19.74 8.46 16.42
CA LEU A 43 20.00 9.30 15.25
C LEU A 43 20.04 10.79 15.59
N LEU A 44 19.13 11.25 16.46
CA LEU A 44 19.14 12.62 16.96
C LEU A 44 20.42 12.96 17.72
N ILE A 45 20.91 12.07 18.58
CA ILE A 45 22.19 12.26 19.31
C ILE A 45 23.34 12.43 18.32
N ARG A 46 23.33 11.68 17.23
CA ARG A 46 24.39 11.70 16.23
C ARG A 46 24.37 12.92 15.30
N GLU A 47 23.20 13.33 14.85
CA GLU A 47 23.11 14.27 13.69
C GLU A 47 22.25 15.52 13.94
N CYS A 48 21.64 15.72 15.11
CA CYS A 48 20.80 16.88 15.38
C CYS A 48 21.59 17.95 16.16
N TYR A 49 22.19 18.92 15.51
CA TYR A 49 22.97 20.01 16.11
C TYR A 49 22.24 21.35 16.11
N SER A 50 21.20 21.48 15.32
CA SER A 50 20.40 22.70 15.16
C SER A 50 18.92 22.38 14.97
N LYS A 51 18.08 23.41 15.05
CA LYS A 51 16.64 23.29 14.73
C LYS A 51 16.37 22.91 13.28
N GLU A 52 17.27 23.26 12.37
CA GLU A 52 17.20 22.90 10.95
C GLU A 52 17.40 21.41 10.75
N ASP A 53 18.25 20.78 11.57
CA ASP A 53 18.53 19.34 11.50
C ASP A 53 17.32 18.48 11.86
N LEU A 54 16.33 19.01 12.59
CA LEU A 54 15.07 18.26 12.85
C LEU A 54 14.37 17.84 11.55
N ARG A 55 14.61 18.53 10.44
CA ARG A 55 14.05 18.16 9.13
C ARG A 55 14.68 16.92 8.52
N LYS A 56 15.85 16.50 9.01
CA LYS A 56 16.55 15.30 8.54
C LYS A 56 15.82 13.99 8.93
N PHE A 57 14.96 14.05 9.94
CA PHE A 57 14.33 12.88 10.54
C PHE A 57 12.85 12.87 10.21
N LEU A 58 12.39 11.82 9.52
CA LEU A 58 11.00 11.58 9.20
C LEU A 58 10.57 10.25 9.83
N ALA A 59 9.61 10.29 10.75
CA ALA A 59 9.01 9.10 11.32
C ALA A 59 7.53 9.01 10.95
N ILE A 60 7.17 7.91 10.32
CA ILE A 60 5.83 7.64 9.80
C ILE A 60 5.18 6.53 10.61
N THR A 61 3.94 6.76 11.02
CA THR A 61 3.08 5.79 11.70
C THR A 61 1.77 5.62 10.95
N PHE A 62 0.99 4.61 11.30
CA PHE A 62 -0.31 4.39 10.66
C PHE A 62 -1.42 5.26 11.28
N THR A 63 -1.45 5.42 12.61
CA THR A 63 -2.50 6.17 13.30
C THR A 63 -1.98 7.46 13.96
N ARG A 64 -2.88 8.43 14.19
CA ARG A 64 -2.57 9.67 14.91
C ARG A 64 -2.17 9.40 16.35
N GLU A 65 -2.81 8.41 16.98
CA GLU A 65 -2.53 7.96 18.34
C GLU A 65 -1.12 7.38 18.43
N ALA A 66 -0.72 6.52 17.48
CA ALA A 66 0.63 5.98 17.41
C ALA A 66 1.68 7.09 17.21
N ALA A 67 1.39 8.10 16.38
CA ALA A 67 2.28 9.25 16.20
C ALA A 67 2.44 10.07 17.48
N LYS A 68 1.36 10.30 18.24
CA LYS A 68 1.40 10.98 19.55
C LYS A 68 2.20 10.16 20.56
N GLU A 69 1.95 8.86 20.61
CA GLU A 69 2.66 7.94 21.51
C GLU A 69 4.16 7.89 21.19
N MET A 70 4.52 7.83 19.92
CA MET A 70 5.93 7.87 19.50
C MET A 70 6.61 9.17 19.92
N LYS A 71 5.96 10.33 19.71
CA LYS A 71 6.48 11.62 20.17
C LYS A 71 6.71 11.64 21.69
N ARG A 72 5.73 11.15 22.45
CA ARG A 72 5.82 11.05 23.89
C ARG A 72 7.02 10.18 24.31
N ARG A 73 7.17 8.98 23.71
CA ARG A 73 8.27 8.07 24.03
C ARG A 73 9.64 8.65 23.72
N VAL A 74 9.77 9.37 22.60
CA VAL A 74 11.03 10.06 22.26
C VAL A 74 11.37 11.09 23.33
N LEU A 75 10.42 11.91 23.76
CA LEU A 75 10.63 12.89 24.84
C LEU A 75 10.95 12.24 26.18
N ASP A 76 10.23 11.16 26.55
CA ASP A 76 10.46 10.41 27.79
C ASP A 76 11.89 9.82 27.81
N ILE A 77 12.35 9.21 26.71
CA ILE A 77 13.71 8.66 26.61
C ILE A 77 14.75 9.79 26.75
N LEU A 78 14.56 10.92 26.06
CA LEU A 78 15.46 12.05 26.16
C LEU A 78 15.48 12.64 27.58
N ASP A 79 14.36 12.72 28.27
CA ASP A 79 14.27 13.22 29.64
C ASP A 79 14.95 12.26 30.64
N ASP A 80 14.75 10.93 30.48
CA ASP A 80 15.45 9.91 31.26
C ASP A 80 16.98 10.04 31.11
N LEU A 81 17.46 10.11 29.88
CA LEU A 81 18.89 10.21 29.59
C LEU A 81 19.51 11.53 30.10
N ARG A 82 18.77 12.65 30.03
CA ARG A 82 19.20 13.94 30.56
C ARG A 82 19.38 13.89 32.09
N LYS A 83 18.55 13.11 32.78
CA LYS A 83 18.61 12.88 34.22
C LYS A 83 19.64 11.84 34.64
N GLY A 84 20.42 11.28 33.71
CA GLY A 84 21.37 10.21 33.96
C GLY A 84 20.72 8.84 34.19
N ASN A 85 19.46 8.67 33.82
CA ASN A 85 18.78 7.39 33.88
C ASN A 85 18.90 6.62 32.55
N TYR A 86 19.79 5.65 32.50
CA TYR A 86 20.07 4.82 31.32
C TYR A 86 19.32 3.50 31.31
N GLN A 87 18.47 3.21 32.31
CA GLN A 87 17.79 1.90 32.42
C GLN A 87 16.95 1.57 31.20
N ARG A 88 16.35 2.57 30.59
CA ARG A 88 15.51 2.41 29.42
C ARG A 88 16.30 2.21 28.12
N PHE A 89 17.52 2.76 28.04
CA PHE A 89 18.39 2.66 26.86
C PHE A 89 19.87 2.45 27.24
N PRO A 90 20.21 1.34 27.94
CA PRO A 90 21.54 1.09 28.48
C PRO A 90 22.61 0.90 27.37
N GLY A 91 22.19 0.45 26.19
CA GLY A 91 23.09 0.25 25.05
C GLY A 91 23.79 1.51 24.56
N LEU A 92 23.24 2.71 24.82
CA LEU A 92 23.89 3.98 24.45
C LEU A 92 25.28 4.15 25.10
N LEU A 93 25.46 3.68 26.33
CA LEU A 93 26.74 3.72 27.05
C LEU A 93 27.82 2.86 26.40
N LYS A 94 27.48 1.93 25.52
CA LYS A 94 28.43 1.14 24.73
C LYS A 94 28.95 1.90 23.51
N VAL A 95 28.25 2.96 23.09
CA VAL A 95 28.54 3.71 21.86
C VAL A 95 29.10 5.09 22.18
N PHE A 96 28.60 5.73 23.24
CA PHE A 96 28.93 7.09 23.60
C PHE A 96 29.36 7.20 25.08
N ASP A 97 30.22 8.17 25.36
CA ASP A 97 30.57 8.57 26.73
C ASP A 97 29.35 9.20 27.43
N GLU A 98 29.24 8.97 28.75
CA GLU A 98 28.12 9.44 29.56
C GLU A 98 27.96 10.98 29.55
N ASN A 99 29.09 11.69 29.74
CA ASN A 99 29.10 13.16 29.74
C ASN A 99 28.68 13.71 28.35
N PHE A 100 29.12 13.06 27.29
CA PHE A 100 28.71 13.37 25.94
C PHE A 100 27.20 13.21 25.75
N ILE A 101 26.64 12.06 26.22
CA ILE A 101 25.19 11.80 26.11
C ILE A 101 24.41 12.87 26.86
N GLN A 102 24.74 13.17 28.12
CA GLN A 102 23.99 14.13 28.94
C GLN A 102 24.00 15.54 28.33
N LYS A 103 25.14 15.99 27.86
CA LYS A 103 25.27 17.28 27.16
C LYS A 103 24.43 17.31 25.90
N ARG A 104 24.61 16.33 25.03
CA ARG A 104 23.93 16.27 23.73
C ARG A 104 22.42 16.15 23.90
N VAL A 105 21.96 15.29 24.79
CA VAL A 105 20.54 15.08 25.03
C VAL A 105 19.88 16.33 25.60
N SER A 106 20.57 17.08 26.47
CA SER A 106 20.07 18.35 27.00
C SER A 106 19.87 19.39 25.90
N GLU A 107 20.86 19.51 24.97
CA GLU A 107 20.77 20.40 23.81
C GLU A 107 19.60 20.00 22.88
N ILE A 108 19.49 18.69 22.54
CA ILE A 108 18.43 18.17 21.66
C ILE A 108 17.06 18.36 22.28
N TYR A 109 16.93 18.09 23.58
CA TYR A 109 15.67 18.26 24.30
C TYR A 109 15.17 19.71 24.21
N GLN A 110 16.08 20.68 24.43
CA GLN A 110 15.80 22.10 24.27
C GLN A 110 15.39 22.45 22.84
N ILE A 111 16.17 22.00 21.83
CA ILE A 111 15.87 22.22 20.42
C ILE A 111 14.46 21.68 20.07
N ILE A 112 14.10 20.49 20.53
CA ILE A 112 12.78 19.91 20.25
C ILE A 112 11.67 20.70 20.92
N LEU A 113 11.81 21.06 22.20
CA LEU A 113 10.76 21.80 22.93
C LEU A 113 10.48 23.15 22.27
N GLU A 114 11.52 23.90 21.90
CA GLU A 114 11.39 25.19 21.23
C GLU A 114 10.85 25.08 19.79
N ASN A 115 11.05 23.94 19.13
CA ASN A 115 10.71 23.71 17.74
C ASN A 115 9.82 22.49 17.54
N TYR A 116 8.99 22.15 18.49
CA TYR A 116 8.16 20.93 18.49
C TYR A 116 7.39 20.66 17.18
N PRO A 117 6.80 21.67 16.50
CA PRO A 117 6.12 21.46 15.23
C PRO A 117 7.06 21.01 14.08
N ARG A 118 8.38 21.19 14.22
CA ARG A 118 9.36 20.76 13.22
C ARG A 118 9.77 19.31 13.34
N LEU A 119 9.47 18.67 14.47
CA LEU A 119 9.70 17.22 14.66
C LEU A 119 8.73 16.44 13.78
N GLN A 120 9.24 15.85 12.72
CA GLN A 120 8.45 15.21 11.68
C GLN A 120 8.06 13.77 12.09
N ILE A 121 7.22 13.65 13.09
CA ILE A 121 6.56 12.39 13.47
C ILE A 121 5.08 12.54 13.19
N GLY A 122 4.54 11.73 12.29
CA GLY A 122 3.13 11.83 11.87
C GLY A 122 2.63 10.58 11.16
N THR A 123 1.38 10.62 10.72
CA THR A 123 0.81 9.54 9.92
C THR A 123 1.26 9.64 8.47
N ILE A 124 1.20 8.51 7.74
CA ILE A 124 1.48 8.49 6.31
C ILE A 124 0.56 9.45 5.55
N ASP A 125 -0.71 9.53 5.93
CA ASP A 125 -1.68 10.44 5.32
C ASP A 125 -1.33 11.91 5.56
N SER A 126 -0.87 12.24 6.78
CA SER A 126 -0.41 13.60 7.08
C SER A 126 0.85 13.98 6.31
N PHE A 127 1.71 13.02 6.01
CA PHE A 127 2.85 13.19 5.13
C PHE A 127 2.42 13.42 3.67
N MET A 128 1.48 12.60 3.16
CA MET A 128 0.92 12.77 1.80
C MET A 128 0.24 14.13 1.63
N GLU A 129 -0.54 14.56 2.62
CA GLU A 129 -1.17 15.88 2.62
C GLU A 129 -0.13 17.03 2.62
N ARG A 130 0.96 16.87 3.36
CA ARG A 130 2.06 17.83 3.35
C ARG A 130 2.74 17.89 1.99
N LEU A 131 2.97 16.72 1.36
CA LEU A 131 3.54 16.63 0.02
C LEU A 131 2.60 17.26 -1.02
N ARG A 132 1.30 16.98 -0.94
CA ARG A 132 0.29 17.62 -1.78
C ARG A 132 0.34 19.16 -1.66
N ARG A 133 0.36 19.68 -0.43
CA ARG A 133 0.45 21.13 -0.19
C ARG A 133 1.74 21.75 -0.74
N LEU A 134 2.83 21.01 -0.69
CA LEU A 134 4.11 21.43 -1.27
C LEU A 134 4.00 21.57 -2.79
N LEU A 135 3.24 20.69 -3.43
CA LEU A 135 3.11 20.54 -4.87
C LEU A 135 1.83 21.17 -5.45
N LEU A 136 1.07 21.97 -4.68
CA LEU A 136 -0.20 22.55 -5.12
C LEU A 136 -0.10 23.26 -6.46
N HIS A 137 0.93 24.09 -6.62
CA HIS A 137 1.11 24.87 -7.83
C HIS A 137 1.48 23.99 -9.02
N GLU A 138 2.39 23.06 -8.82
CA GLU A 138 2.88 22.14 -9.85
C GLU A 138 1.79 21.15 -10.28
N LEU A 139 0.91 20.79 -9.37
CA LEU A 139 -0.24 19.90 -9.63
C LEU A 139 -1.45 20.65 -10.19
N GLY A 140 -1.40 21.97 -10.31
CA GLY A 140 -2.53 22.78 -10.76
C GLY A 140 -3.72 22.78 -9.78
N LEU A 141 -3.50 22.46 -8.51
CA LEU A 141 -4.55 22.32 -7.51
C LEU A 141 -4.85 23.66 -6.82
N LYS A 142 -6.13 23.90 -6.51
CA LYS A 142 -6.54 25.05 -5.71
C LYS A 142 -6.21 24.82 -4.24
N PHE A 143 -5.74 25.87 -3.56
CA PHE A 143 -5.42 25.82 -2.12
C PHE A 143 -6.61 25.46 -1.22
N THR A 144 -7.83 25.75 -1.67
CA THR A 144 -9.09 25.52 -0.95
C THR A 144 -9.56 24.07 -0.96
N ILE A 145 -8.95 23.18 -1.79
CA ILE A 145 -9.35 21.78 -1.89
C ILE A 145 -9.04 21.06 -0.57
N LYS A 146 -10.07 20.46 0.02
CA LYS A 146 -9.96 19.65 1.24
C LYS A 146 -9.81 18.17 0.87
N VAL A 147 -8.87 17.48 1.52
CA VAL A 147 -8.78 16.02 1.39
C VAL A 147 -9.74 15.38 2.38
N GLN A 148 -10.60 14.49 1.87
CA GLN A 148 -11.57 13.77 2.66
C GLN A 148 -11.36 12.26 2.55
N TYR A 149 -11.69 11.55 3.65
CA TYR A 149 -11.73 10.11 3.73
C TYR A 149 -13.16 9.63 3.45
N ASP A 150 -13.30 8.46 2.90
CA ASP A 150 -14.57 7.72 2.75
C ASP A 150 -15.68 8.42 1.92
N VAL A 151 -15.33 9.41 1.09
CA VAL A 151 -16.30 10.13 0.24
C VAL A 151 -16.46 9.44 -1.13
N ASP A 152 -15.62 8.48 -1.44
CA ASP A 152 -15.61 7.83 -2.76
C ASP A 152 -17.00 7.29 -3.12
N VAL A 153 -17.65 6.58 -2.20
CA VAL A 153 -18.98 5.97 -2.47
C VAL A 153 -20.06 7.02 -2.68
N GLU A 154 -20.07 8.12 -1.92
CA GLU A 154 -21.05 9.20 -2.09
C GLU A 154 -20.89 9.90 -3.44
N VAL A 155 -19.65 10.26 -3.79
CA VAL A 155 -19.33 10.91 -5.06
C VAL A 155 -19.60 9.98 -6.24
N LEU A 156 -19.29 8.69 -6.09
CA LEU A 156 -19.59 7.66 -7.08
C LEU A 156 -21.10 7.56 -7.34
N ASN A 157 -21.91 7.50 -6.28
CA ASN A 157 -23.37 7.45 -6.40
C ASN A 157 -23.93 8.72 -7.05
N LEU A 158 -23.44 9.90 -6.68
CA LEU A 158 -23.85 11.17 -7.31
C LEU A 158 -23.47 11.22 -8.79
N ALA A 159 -22.30 10.71 -9.17
CA ALA A 159 -21.90 10.64 -10.59
C ALA A 159 -22.85 9.76 -11.40
N VAL A 160 -23.21 8.60 -10.87
CA VAL A 160 -24.19 7.69 -11.50
C VAL A 160 -25.55 8.33 -11.58
N GLU A 161 -26.02 8.98 -10.52
CA GLU A 161 -27.31 9.68 -10.49
C GLU A 161 -27.36 10.80 -11.54
N ASN A 162 -26.31 11.60 -11.67
CA ASN A 162 -26.21 12.63 -12.68
C ASN A 162 -26.22 12.06 -14.12
N LEU A 163 -25.56 10.92 -14.34
CA LEU A 163 -25.56 10.24 -15.64
C LEU A 163 -26.95 9.69 -15.99
N LEU A 164 -27.65 9.10 -15.01
CA LEU A 164 -29.01 8.58 -15.19
C LEU A 164 -30.03 9.70 -15.44
N ASN A 165 -29.82 10.87 -14.84
CA ASN A 165 -30.70 12.05 -15.05
C ASN A 165 -30.37 12.83 -16.33
N SER A 166 -29.34 12.46 -17.09
CA SER A 166 -29.00 13.09 -18.36
C SER A 166 -29.67 12.36 -19.52
N PRO A 167 -30.65 12.98 -20.21
CA PRO A 167 -31.36 12.33 -21.34
C PRO A 167 -30.42 11.88 -22.46
N GLU A 168 -29.32 12.62 -22.67
CA GLU A 168 -28.33 12.36 -23.72
C GLU A 168 -27.46 11.12 -23.43
N ARG A 169 -27.35 10.72 -22.16
CA ARG A 169 -26.46 9.63 -21.71
C ARG A 169 -27.20 8.41 -21.18
N LEU A 170 -28.51 8.55 -21.01
CA LEU A 170 -29.34 7.50 -20.41
C LEU A 170 -29.30 6.20 -21.23
N SER A 171 -29.28 6.31 -22.56
CA SER A 171 -29.22 5.15 -23.45
C SER A 171 -27.95 4.36 -23.30
N GLU A 172 -26.78 5.02 -23.21
CA GLU A 172 -25.48 4.38 -23.02
C GLU A 172 -25.37 3.72 -21.66
N VAL A 173 -25.88 4.39 -20.60
CA VAL A 173 -25.92 3.79 -19.24
C VAL A 173 -26.80 2.55 -19.23
N GLN A 174 -28.00 2.63 -19.81
CA GLN A 174 -28.94 1.50 -19.86
C GLN A 174 -28.36 0.32 -20.64
N GLU A 175 -27.75 0.55 -21.79
CA GLU A 175 -27.11 -0.50 -22.57
C GLU A 175 -26.00 -1.19 -21.79
N LEU A 176 -25.11 -0.42 -21.15
CA LEU A 176 -24.02 -0.97 -20.37
C LEU A 176 -24.52 -1.74 -19.13
N VAL A 177 -25.53 -1.22 -18.44
CA VAL A 177 -26.15 -1.89 -17.27
C VAL A 177 -26.76 -3.23 -17.68
N ILE A 178 -27.45 -3.29 -18.83
CA ILE A 178 -28.04 -4.54 -19.35
C ILE A 178 -26.94 -5.56 -19.68
N GLU A 179 -25.85 -5.15 -20.31
CA GLU A 179 -24.74 -6.03 -20.65
C GLU A 179 -24.04 -6.54 -19.38
N LEU A 180 -23.81 -5.69 -18.39
CA LEU A 180 -23.24 -6.07 -17.09
C LEU A 180 -24.15 -7.06 -16.36
N ALA A 181 -25.47 -6.84 -16.40
CA ALA A 181 -26.44 -7.76 -15.82
C ALA A 181 -26.40 -9.15 -16.45
N ARG A 182 -26.30 -9.20 -17.77
CA ARG A 182 -26.18 -10.48 -18.51
C ARG A 182 -24.89 -11.21 -18.17
N SER A 183 -23.79 -10.48 -17.98
CA SER A 183 -22.47 -11.07 -17.66
C SER A 183 -22.37 -11.57 -16.21
N SER A 184 -23.05 -10.94 -15.25
CA SER A 184 -22.93 -11.19 -13.82
C SER A 184 -23.99 -12.13 -13.23
N ASN A 185 -24.95 -12.57 -14.01
CA ASN A 185 -26.09 -13.38 -13.56
C ASN A 185 -26.88 -12.74 -12.40
N THR A 186 -27.00 -11.42 -12.41
CA THR A 186 -27.53 -10.61 -11.32
C THR A 186 -29.03 -10.33 -11.51
N PHE A 187 -29.75 -10.26 -10.41
CA PHE A 187 -31.19 -9.91 -10.43
C PHE A 187 -31.42 -8.42 -10.71
N ALA A 188 -32.55 -8.08 -11.30
CA ALA A 188 -32.88 -6.73 -11.75
C ALA A 188 -32.78 -5.65 -10.66
N TRP A 189 -33.04 -5.98 -9.39
CA TRP A 189 -32.94 -5.03 -8.27
C TRP A 189 -31.52 -4.73 -7.80
N ASP A 190 -30.51 -5.48 -8.27
CA ASP A 190 -29.12 -5.30 -7.87
C ASP A 190 -28.23 -4.72 -8.97
N LEU A 191 -28.82 -4.35 -10.10
CA LEU A 191 -28.12 -3.84 -11.28
C LEU A 191 -27.30 -2.58 -11.00
N LEU A 192 -27.86 -1.66 -10.21
CA LEU A 192 -27.18 -0.42 -9.87
C LEU A 192 -25.95 -0.68 -9.00
N ASN A 193 -26.03 -1.64 -8.08
CA ASN A 193 -24.89 -2.03 -7.26
C ASN A 193 -23.78 -2.68 -8.09
N VAL A 194 -24.15 -3.53 -9.07
CA VAL A 194 -23.17 -4.12 -10.00
C VAL A 194 -22.50 -3.05 -10.83
N PHE A 195 -23.26 -2.10 -11.34
CA PHE A 195 -22.73 -0.97 -12.11
C PHE A 195 -21.80 -0.11 -11.24
N ASN A 196 -22.24 0.30 -10.04
CA ASN A 196 -21.44 1.09 -9.12
C ASN A 196 -20.13 0.37 -8.73
N LYS A 197 -20.23 -0.92 -8.42
CA LYS A 197 -19.06 -1.74 -8.12
C LYS A 197 -18.07 -1.74 -9.29
N LYS A 198 -18.58 -1.93 -10.52
CA LYS A 198 -17.74 -1.95 -11.71
C LYS A 198 -17.07 -0.60 -11.97
N MET A 199 -17.76 0.52 -11.76
CA MET A 199 -17.17 1.85 -11.86
C MET A 199 -16.11 2.09 -10.80
N LEU A 200 -16.30 1.57 -9.59
CA LEU A 200 -15.30 1.60 -8.53
C LEU A 200 -14.07 0.76 -8.88
N ASP A 201 -14.28 -0.45 -9.39
CA ASP A 201 -13.20 -1.34 -9.83
C ASP A 201 -12.37 -0.66 -10.93
N MET A 202 -13.03 -0.02 -11.92
CA MET A 202 -12.35 0.74 -12.98
C MET A 202 -11.53 1.91 -12.43
N LYS A 203 -12.07 2.65 -11.44
CA LYS A 203 -11.33 3.71 -10.77
C LYS A 203 -10.10 3.17 -10.03
N GLU A 204 -10.20 2.00 -9.39
CA GLU A 204 -9.09 1.35 -8.71
C GLU A 204 -8.05 0.82 -9.70
N GLU A 205 -8.48 0.37 -10.87
CA GLU A 205 -7.60 -0.13 -11.94
C GLU A 205 -6.88 1.00 -12.68
N GLU A 206 -7.43 2.22 -12.74
CA GLU A 206 -6.67 3.40 -13.22
C GLU A 206 -5.37 3.59 -12.46
N ASP A 207 -5.37 3.20 -11.20
CA ASP A 207 -4.22 3.28 -10.33
C ASP A 207 -3.21 2.15 -10.55
N LYS A 208 -3.64 1.07 -11.17
CA LYS A 208 -2.77 -0.02 -11.58
C LYS A 208 -2.47 0.20 -13.08
N LEU A 209 -1.28 0.52 -13.48
CA LEU A 209 -0.79 0.65 -14.87
C LEU A 209 -1.20 -0.54 -15.80
N LEU A 210 -2.48 -0.87 -15.90
CA LEU A 210 -3.04 -2.12 -16.40
C LEU A 210 -3.80 -1.98 -17.71
N TYR A 211 -3.45 -1.01 -18.55
CA TYR A 211 -4.02 -0.98 -19.90
C TYR A 211 -3.11 -1.59 -20.98
N ASP A 212 -2.24 -2.51 -20.60
CA ASP A 212 -1.58 -3.40 -21.55
C ASP A 212 -2.18 -4.81 -21.48
N ILE A 213 -3.52 -4.91 -21.44
CA ILE A 213 -4.20 -6.16 -21.81
C ILE A 213 -4.09 -6.26 -23.33
N LYS A 214 -2.93 -6.70 -23.81
CA LYS A 214 -2.81 -7.16 -25.20
C LYS A 214 -3.75 -8.34 -25.33
N PRO A 215 -4.75 -8.29 -26.24
CA PRO A 215 -5.58 -9.46 -26.49
C PRO A 215 -4.66 -10.63 -26.83
N HIS A 216 -4.84 -11.75 -26.15
CA HIS A 216 -4.07 -12.95 -26.44
C HIS A 216 -4.25 -13.29 -27.92
N PRO A 217 -3.20 -13.66 -28.68
CA PRO A 217 -3.29 -13.90 -30.11
C PRO A 217 -4.36 -14.92 -30.53
N LEU A 218 -4.78 -15.79 -29.62
CA LEU A 218 -5.86 -16.78 -29.81
C LEU A 218 -7.27 -16.18 -29.80
N PHE A 219 -7.46 -14.89 -29.46
CA PHE A 219 -8.77 -14.26 -29.24
C PHE A 219 -9.23 -13.34 -30.39
N THR A 220 -8.74 -13.47 -31.60
CA THR A 220 -8.96 -12.48 -32.66
C THR A 220 -10.04 -12.81 -33.70
N SER A 221 -10.88 -13.86 -33.56
CA SER A 221 -11.69 -14.29 -34.69
C SER A 221 -13.13 -14.73 -34.52
N ALA A 222 -13.79 -14.57 -33.36
CA ALA A 222 -15.19 -15.03 -33.19
C ALA A 222 -16.16 -13.91 -32.80
N ASN A 223 -17.35 -13.90 -33.44
CA ASN A 223 -18.48 -13.04 -33.08
C ASN A 223 -19.33 -13.76 -32.02
N CYS A 224 -19.03 -13.55 -30.73
CA CYS A 224 -19.70 -14.20 -29.64
C CYS A 224 -20.36 -13.20 -28.71
N GLU A 225 -21.66 -13.41 -28.42
CA GLU A 225 -22.46 -12.58 -27.51
C GLU A 225 -22.87 -13.33 -26.22
N ASP A 226 -22.32 -14.54 -26.00
CA ASP A 226 -22.74 -15.39 -24.89
C ASP A 226 -21.76 -15.30 -23.71
N PHE A 227 -22.23 -14.76 -22.60
CA PHE A 227 -21.49 -14.58 -21.35
C PHE A 227 -21.63 -15.79 -20.39
N ARG A 228 -22.18 -16.89 -20.85
CA ARG A 228 -22.48 -18.05 -20.01
C ARG A 228 -21.66 -19.25 -20.40
N ILE A 229 -21.29 -20.03 -19.38
CA ILE A 229 -20.59 -21.29 -19.57
C ILE A 229 -21.58 -22.33 -20.05
N GLY A 230 -21.36 -22.92 -21.22
CA GLY A 230 -22.16 -24.03 -21.72
C GLY A 230 -21.95 -25.29 -20.91
N GLU A 231 -22.88 -26.26 -21.06
CA GLU A 231 -22.86 -27.52 -20.31
C GLU A 231 -21.58 -28.35 -20.56
N ASP A 232 -21.10 -28.37 -21.80
CA ASP A 232 -19.87 -29.06 -22.20
C ASP A 232 -18.63 -28.43 -21.57
N VAL A 233 -18.61 -27.08 -21.48
CA VAL A 233 -17.53 -26.32 -20.85
C VAL A 233 -17.52 -26.55 -19.36
N ALA A 234 -18.67 -26.49 -18.68
CA ALA A 234 -18.78 -26.74 -17.25
C ALA A 234 -18.31 -28.16 -16.88
N ARG A 235 -18.69 -29.15 -17.70
CA ARG A 235 -18.26 -30.55 -17.53
C ARG A 235 -16.74 -30.69 -17.71
N ALA A 236 -16.17 -30.07 -18.71
CA ALA A 236 -14.73 -30.11 -18.96
C ALA A 236 -13.93 -29.45 -17.83
N LEU A 237 -14.37 -28.27 -17.34
CA LEU A 237 -13.74 -27.57 -16.22
C LEU A 237 -13.74 -28.40 -14.94
N ASN A 238 -14.85 -29.12 -14.66
CA ASN A 238 -14.96 -29.96 -13.48
C ASN A 238 -14.04 -31.19 -13.52
N ASN A 239 -13.56 -31.59 -14.70
CA ASN A 239 -12.64 -32.70 -14.90
C ASN A 239 -11.16 -32.31 -14.85
N VAL A 240 -10.84 -31.01 -14.80
CA VAL A 240 -9.46 -30.54 -14.75
C VAL A 240 -8.89 -30.71 -13.34
N LYS A 241 -7.73 -31.38 -13.22
CA LYS A 241 -7.02 -31.51 -11.95
C LYS A 241 -6.62 -30.14 -11.40
N GLY A 242 -7.01 -29.84 -10.18
CA GLY A 242 -6.68 -28.59 -9.49
C GLY A 242 -7.81 -27.58 -9.45
N VAL A 243 -8.89 -27.75 -10.20
CA VAL A 243 -10.10 -26.93 -10.07
C VAL A 243 -10.87 -27.37 -8.83
N ARG A 244 -10.93 -26.51 -7.81
CA ARG A 244 -11.63 -26.78 -6.54
C ARG A 244 -13.11 -26.39 -6.57
N LYS A 245 -13.47 -25.42 -7.41
CA LYS A 245 -14.86 -24.97 -7.60
C LYS A 245 -15.54 -25.83 -8.67
N ARG A 246 -16.75 -26.30 -8.40
CA ARG A 246 -17.57 -26.95 -9.44
C ARG A 246 -18.37 -25.91 -10.20
N PHE A 247 -18.27 -25.95 -11.51
CA PHE A 247 -19.02 -25.07 -12.42
C PHE A 247 -20.28 -25.82 -12.93
N GLN A 248 -21.35 -25.04 -13.09
CA GLN A 248 -22.61 -25.55 -13.66
C GLN A 248 -22.87 -24.91 -15.02
N ALA A 249 -23.68 -25.54 -15.84
CA ALA A 249 -24.23 -24.89 -17.03
C ALA A 249 -24.94 -23.60 -16.63
N ASN A 250 -24.72 -22.54 -17.39
CA ASN A 250 -25.19 -21.18 -17.14
C ASN A 250 -24.46 -20.37 -16.05
N ASP A 251 -23.41 -20.88 -15.43
CA ASP A 251 -22.53 -20.03 -14.62
C ASP A 251 -21.96 -18.89 -15.49
N SER A 252 -21.76 -17.72 -14.88
CA SER A 252 -21.21 -16.58 -15.62
C SER A 252 -19.72 -16.77 -15.90
N VAL A 253 -19.24 -16.28 -17.03
CA VAL A 253 -17.81 -16.22 -17.38
C VAL A 253 -17.05 -15.40 -16.36
N THR A 254 -17.66 -14.35 -15.82
CA THR A 254 -17.09 -13.53 -14.75
C THR A 254 -16.75 -14.37 -13.52
N ALA A 255 -17.65 -15.28 -13.09
CA ALA A 255 -17.41 -16.18 -11.96
C ALA A 255 -16.26 -17.17 -12.23
N LEU A 256 -16.07 -17.57 -13.48
CA LEU A 256 -14.92 -18.37 -13.90
C LEU A 256 -13.63 -17.55 -13.83
N LEU A 257 -13.64 -16.35 -14.35
CA LEU A 257 -12.47 -15.45 -14.36
C LEU A 257 -12.07 -15.01 -12.94
N GLU A 258 -13.04 -14.69 -12.08
CA GLU A 258 -12.77 -14.42 -10.66
C GLU A 258 -12.13 -15.63 -9.96
N TYR A 259 -12.61 -16.83 -10.25
CA TYR A 259 -11.98 -18.05 -9.71
C TYR A 259 -10.56 -18.24 -10.23
N LEU A 260 -10.30 -17.97 -11.50
CA LEU A 260 -8.98 -18.10 -12.12
C LEU A 260 -8.02 -17.01 -11.66
N SER A 261 -8.50 -15.80 -11.41
CA SER A 261 -7.70 -14.67 -10.90
C SER A 261 -7.33 -14.79 -9.42
N SER A 262 -8.13 -15.50 -8.64
CA SER A 262 -7.86 -15.74 -7.21
C SER A 262 -6.67 -16.67 -6.92
N GLY A 263 -6.11 -17.33 -7.95
CA GLY A 263 -4.97 -18.24 -7.82
C GLY A 263 -3.98 -18.14 -8.98
N ASN A 264 -3.01 -17.27 -8.89
CA ASN A 264 -1.83 -17.13 -9.77
C ASN A 264 -2.01 -17.57 -11.25
N ASN A 265 -2.18 -16.60 -12.15
CA ASN A 265 -2.11 -16.72 -13.61
C ASN A 265 -3.36 -17.32 -14.31
N ALA A 266 -4.43 -16.53 -14.43
CA ALA A 266 -5.58 -16.86 -15.29
C ALA A 266 -5.14 -17.18 -16.73
N TYR A 267 -4.16 -16.45 -17.27
CA TYR A 267 -3.61 -16.70 -18.61
C TYR A 267 -2.86 -18.02 -18.71
N LYS A 268 -2.05 -18.37 -17.72
CA LYS A 268 -1.31 -19.65 -17.73
C LYS A 268 -2.26 -20.85 -17.61
N PHE A 269 -3.35 -20.69 -16.88
CA PHE A 269 -4.39 -21.72 -16.75
C PHE A 269 -5.22 -21.83 -18.04
N ALA A 270 -5.54 -20.71 -18.70
CA ALA A 270 -6.20 -20.70 -19.99
C ALA A 270 -5.32 -21.38 -21.07
N ASP A 271 -4.02 -21.08 -21.09
CA ASP A 271 -3.04 -21.74 -21.99
C ASP A 271 -2.94 -23.26 -21.67
N GLU A 272 -2.90 -23.64 -20.39
CA GLU A 272 -2.88 -25.05 -20.00
C GLU A 272 -4.17 -25.79 -20.36
N LEU A 273 -5.33 -25.12 -20.30
CA LEU A 273 -6.63 -25.66 -20.72
C LEU A 273 -6.73 -25.79 -22.24
N LEU A 274 -6.30 -24.76 -22.97
CA LEU A 274 -6.34 -24.71 -24.44
C LEU A 274 -5.27 -25.59 -25.07
N GLY A 275 -4.14 -25.82 -24.39
CA GLY A 275 -3.03 -26.65 -24.84
C GLY A 275 -3.21 -28.18 -24.62
N LYS A 276 -4.31 -28.63 -23.99
CA LYS A 276 -4.56 -30.07 -23.79
C LYS A 276 -5.31 -30.66 -24.96
N ASP A 277 -4.69 -31.61 -25.64
CA ASP A 277 -5.26 -32.37 -26.78
C ASP A 277 -6.59 -33.06 -26.47
N ASP A 278 -6.91 -33.31 -25.21
CA ASP A 278 -8.12 -33.99 -24.75
C ASP A 278 -9.37 -33.09 -24.64
N LEU A 279 -9.23 -31.76 -24.81
CA LEU A 279 -10.38 -30.86 -24.82
C LEU A 279 -11.07 -30.90 -26.18
N ASN A 280 -12.32 -31.30 -26.22
CA ASN A 280 -13.13 -31.30 -27.43
C ASN A 280 -13.12 -29.89 -28.06
N LYS A 281 -12.91 -29.76 -29.37
CA LYS A 281 -12.89 -28.49 -30.14
C LYS A 281 -14.09 -27.60 -29.83
N LYS A 282 -15.25 -28.18 -29.52
CA LYS A 282 -16.47 -27.47 -29.16
C LYS A 282 -16.36 -26.75 -27.80
N VAL A 283 -15.64 -27.35 -26.83
CA VAL A 283 -15.39 -26.76 -25.51
C VAL A 283 -14.38 -25.63 -25.64
N GLN A 284 -13.35 -25.82 -26.45
CA GLN A 284 -12.36 -24.76 -26.75
C GLN A 284 -13.03 -23.56 -27.40
N SER A 285 -13.89 -23.78 -28.42
CA SER A 285 -14.60 -22.66 -29.06
C SER A 285 -15.54 -21.94 -28.12
N GLY A 286 -16.24 -22.66 -27.23
CA GLY A 286 -17.11 -22.06 -26.22
C GLY A 286 -16.38 -21.21 -25.19
N LEU A 287 -15.19 -21.66 -24.72
CA LEU A 287 -14.34 -20.87 -23.83
C LEU A 287 -13.80 -19.64 -24.53
N LEU A 288 -13.32 -19.77 -25.77
CA LEU A 288 -12.86 -18.65 -26.57
C LEU A 288 -13.93 -17.60 -26.75
N CYS A 289 -15.15 -18.00 -27.13
CA CYS A 289 -16.29 -17.10 -27.24
C CYS A 289 -16.59 -16.34 -25.96
N ALA A 290 -16.59 -17.04 -24.85
CA ALA A 290 -16.87 -16.47 -23.54
C ALA A 290 -15.80 -15.42 -23.14
N PHE A 291 -14.53 -15.69 -23.40
CA PHE A 291 -13.44 -14.75 -23.18
C PHE A 291 -13.51 -13.53 -24.09
N GLU A 292 -13.86 -13.71 -25.36
CA GLU A 292 -14.03 -12.58 -26.28
C GLU A 292 -15.18 -11.66 -25.89
N ALA A 293 -16.34 -12.24 -25.53
CA ALA A 293 -17.47 -11.47 -25.05
C ALA A 293 -17.09 -10.66 -23.80
N TYR A 294 -16.35 -11.27 -22.87
CA TYR A 294 -15.85 -10.59 -21.69
C TYR A 294 -14.90 -9.44 -22.02
N ASN A 295 -13.90 -9.67 -22.88
CA ASN A 295 -12.96 -8.62 -23.28
C ASN A 295 -13.65 -7.45 -24.00
N LYS A 296 -14.66 -7.73 -24.82
CA LYS A 296 -15.48 -6.72 -25.50
C LYS A 296 -16.26 -5.88 -24.47
N LEU A 297 -16.85 -6.53 -23.44
CA LEU A 297 -17.54 -5.85 -22.36
C LEU A 297 -16.57 -4.99 -21.53
N GLU A 298 -15.42 -5.51 -21.13
CA GLU A 298 -14.40 -4.75 -20.38
C GLU A 298 -13.93 -3.52 -21.16
N THR A 299 -13.70 -3.66 -22.47
CA THR A 299 -13.33 -2.54 -23.34
C THR A 299 -14.45 -1.48 -23.39
N LYS A 300 -15.72 -1.92 -23.43
CA LYS A 300 -16.88 -1.02 -23.43
C LYS A 300 -17.03 -0.31 -22.08
N VAL A 301 -16.84 -1.03 -20.98
CA VAL A 301 -16.82 -0.48 -19.62
C VAL A 301 -15.73 0.57 -19.47
N ALA A 302 -14.50 0.26 -19.90
CA ALA A 302 -13.37 1.19 -19.83
C ALA A 302 -13.64 2.46 -20.65
N LYS A 303 -14.14 2.31 -21.88
CA LYS A 303 -14.51 3.46 -22.72
C LYS A 303 -15.61 4.31 -22.10
N PHE A 304 -16.64 3.68 -21.51
CA PHE A 304 -17.70 4.38 -20.81
C PHE A 304 -17.17 5.13 -19.59
N TYR A 305 -16.34 4.47 -18.81
CA TYR A 305 -15.68 5.07 -17.64
C TYR A 305 -14.91 6.34 -18.04
N ASP A 306 -14.00 6.25 -18.99
CA ASP A 306 -13.17 7.37 -19.41
C ASP A 306 -13.96 8.50 -20.07
N THR A 307 -15.00 8.16 -20.85
CA THR A 307 -15.74 9.15 -21.66
C THR A 307 -16.81 9.88 -20.86
N PHE A 308 -17.51 9.18 -19.97
CA PHE A 308 -18.70 9.72 -19.31
C PHE A 308 -18.59 9.78 -17.78
N TYR A 309 -18.13 8.69 -17.18
CA TYR A 309 -18.17 8.56 -15.72
C TYR A 309 -17.12 9.40 -15.02
N LYS A 310 -15.86 9.25 -15.41
CA LYS A 310 -14.73 9.97 -14.83
C LYS A 310 -14.85 11.50 -14.94
N PRO A 311 -15.22 12.08 -16.09
CA PRO A 311 -15.43 13.53 -16.18
C PRO A 311 -16.53 14.04 -15.24
N GLU A 312 -17.62 13.28 -15.06
CA GLU A 312 -18.70 13.66 -14.14
C GLU A 312 -18.25 13.54 -12.67
N TYR A 313 -17.54 12.47 -12.33
CA TYR A 313 -16.91 12.28 -11.02
C TYR A 313 -15.95 13.44 -10.67
N GLU A 314 -15.03 13.78 -11.56
CA GLU A 314 -14.08 14.89 -11.38
C GLU A 314 -14.80 16.25 -11.26
N LYS A 315 -15.85 16.47 -12.00
CA LYS A 315 -16.69 17.68 -11.93
C LYS A 315 -17.35 17.83 -10.56
N ILE A 316 -17.87 16.74 -9.99
CA ILE A 316 -18.48 16.72 -8.66
C ILE A 316 -17.42 17.06 -7.61
N LEU A 317 -16.26 16.39 -7.63
CA LEU A 317 -15.15 16.68 -6.70
C LEU A 317 -14.73 18.15 -6.76
N ASN A 318 -14.58 18.70 -7.98
CA ASN A 318 -14.20 20.09 -8.18
C ASN A 318 -15.28 21.06 -7.65
N THR A 319 -16.56 20.72 -7.84
CA THR A 319 -17.70 21.53 -7.37
C THR A 319 -17.77 21.53 -5.84
N MET A 320 -17.55 20.38 -5.22
CA MET A 320 -17.50 20.23 -3.76
C MET A 320 -16.22 20.80 -3.14
N GLY A 321 -15.19 21.08 -3.93
CA GLY A 321 -13.87 21.53 -3.46
C GLY A 321 -13.17 20.48 -2.62
N ILE A 322 -13.37 19.21 -2.92
CA ILE A 322 -12.77 18.06 -2.22
C ILE A 322 -11.91 17.21 -3.14
N MET A 323 -11.05 16.44 -2.54
CA MET A 323 -10.21 15.41 -3.19
C MET A 323 -10.13 14.20 -2.25
N THR A 324 -10.16 13.00 -2.80
CA THR A 324 -9.98 11.79 -1.99
C THR A 324 -8.49 11.54 -1.71
N ILE A 325 -8.19 10.70 -0.73
CA ILE A 325 -6.81 10.30 -0.44
C ILE A 325 -6.23 9.52 -1.62
N SER A 326 -7.02 8.65 -2.22
CA SER A 326 -6.64 7.85 -3.38
C SER A 326 -6.25 8.77 -4.56
N ASP A 327 -7.09 9.77 -4.89
CA ASP A 327 -6.79 10.75 -5.93
C ASP A 327 -5.54 11.58 -5.61
N THR A 328 -5.36 11.93 -4.32
CA THR A 328 -4.16 12.64 -3.87
C THR A 328 -2.91 11.82 -4.13
N SER A 329 -2.89 10.55 -3.72
CA SER A 329 -1.77 9.63 -3.94
C SER A 329 -1.48 9.43 -5.43
N ARG A 330 -2.52 9.23 -6.25
CA ARG A 330 -2.42 9.08 -7.70
C ARG A 330 -1.76 10.27 -8.38
N ILE A 331 -2.22 11.48 -8.06
CA ILE A 331 -1.70 12.72 -8.67
C ILE A 331 -0.24 12.94 -8.25
N ILE A 332 0.08 12.75 -6.98
CA ILE A 332 1.45 12.86 -6.47
C ILE A 332 2.36 11.85 -7.18
N ARG A 333 1.96 10.58 -7.27
CA ARG A 333 2.71 9.53 -7.94
C ARG A 333 2.98 9.88 -9.41
N LYS A 334 1.95 10.30 -10.15
CA LYS A 334 2.07 10.72 -11.55
C LYS A 334 3.04 11.88 -11.73
N TYR A 335 3.08 12.82 -10.79
CA TYR A 335 4.05 13.92 -10.81
C TYR A 335 5.46 13.41 -10.50
N LEU A 336 5.63 12.59 -9.46
CA LEU A 336 6.93 12.06 -9.05
C LEU A 336 7.54 11.09 -10.07
N SER A 337 6.74 10.48 -10.93
CA SER A 337 7.25 9.64 -12.03
C SER A 337 7.98 10.42 -13.13
N LYS A 338 7.97 11.77 -13.06
CA LYS A 338 8.61 12.68 -14.03
C LYS A 338 9.70 13.52 -13.36
N PRO A 339 10.90 12.96 -13.09
CA PRO A 339 11.97 13.65 -12.37
C PRO A 339 12.39 14.99 -13.01
N GLU A 340 12.28 15.08 -14.34
CA GLU A 340 12.56 16.30 -15.12
C GLU A 340 11.62 17.47 -14.76
N SER A 341 10.48 17.18 -14.15
CA SER A 341 9.47 18.18 -13.75
C SER A 341 9.62 18.65 -12.30
N TYR A 342 10.62 18.13 -11.57
CA TYR A 342 10.75 18.45 -10.15
C TYR A 342 11.12 19.92 -9.94
N SER A 343 10.31 20.61 -9.12
CA SER A 343 10.63 21.95 -8.68
C SER A 343 11.80 21.97 -7.68
N ASP A 344 12.56 23.06 -7.64
CA ASP A 344 13.61 23.28 -6.64
C ASP A 344 13.09 23.10 -5.20
N ARG A 345 11.82 23.42 -4.98
CA ARG A 345 11.15 23.27 -3.69
C ARG A 345 11.01 21.80 -3.28
N LEU A 346 10.62 20.95 -4.24
CA LEU A 346 10.51 19.50 -4.02
C LEU A 346 11.88 18.86 -3.82
N ILE A 347 12.85 19.24 -4.65
CA ILE A 347 14.24 18.79 -4.55
C ILE A 347 14.79 19.13 -3.16
N ARG A 348 14.66 20.36 -2.71
CA ARG A 348 15.09 20.76 -1.35
C ARG A 348 14.34 20.04 -0.26
N PHE A 349 13.07 19.75 -0.45
CA PHE A 349 12.29 18.98 0.53
C PHE A 349 12.83 17.55 0.68
N PHE A 350 13.11 16.87 -0.43
CA PHE A 350 13.68 15.52 -0.42
C PHE A 350 15.12 15.52 0.14
N TYR A 351 15.94 16.45 -0.29
CA TYR A 351 17.34 16.58 0.15
C TYR A 351 17.51 16.81 1.65
N ASN A 352 16.52 17.42 2.29
CA ASN A 352 16.54 17.65 3.74
C ASN A 352 16.25 16.41 4.57
N ILE A 353 15.61 15.36 3.99
CA ILE A 353 15.27 14.14 4.72
C ILE A 353 16.40 13.14 4.55
N ARG A 354 17.01 12.71 5.64
CA ARG A 354 18.10 11.71 5.66
C ARG A 354 17.72 10.40 6.31
N HIS A 355 16.91 10.46 7.35
CA HIS A 355 16.56 9.29 8.15
C HIS A 355 15.07 9.09 8.14
N ILE A 356 14.64 7.95 7.62
CA ILE A 356 13.24 7.59 7.50
C ILE A 356 12.96 6.39 8.38
N LEU A 357 11.96 6.51 9.27
CA LEU A 357 11.50 5.46 10.16
C LEU A 357 10.02 5.19 9.87
N ILE A 358 9.63 3.94 9.72
CA ILE A 358 8.25 3.57 9.40
C ILE A 358 7.76 2.50 10.39
N ASP A 359 6.66 2.81 11.10
CA ASP A 359 5.96 1.90 11.99
C ASP A 359 4.78 1.24 11.28
N GLU A 360 4.37 0.06 11.74
CA GLU A 360 3.24 -0.73 11.23
C GLU A 360 3.27 -0.86 9.69
N PHE A 361 4.45 -1.15 9.15
CA PHE A 361 4.70 -1.12 7.70
C PHE A 361 3.84 -2.11 6.91
N GLN A 362 3.37 -3.20 7.52
CA GLN A 362 2.46 -4.17 6.90
C GLN A 362 1.12 -3.56 6.47
N ASP A 363 0.77 -2.38 7.02
CA ASP A 363 -0.47 -1.67 6.71
C ASP A 363 -0.30 -0.60 5.62
N THR A 364 0.87 -0.57 4.96
CA THR A 364 1.17 0.38 3.89
C THR A 364 0.47 -0.03 2.59
N ASP A 365 -0.18 0.94 1.95
CA ASP A 365 -0.77 0.82 0.63
C ASP A 365 0.31 0.84 -0.47
N PRO A 366 0.20 0.04 -1.57
CA PRO A 366 1.16 0.03 -2.65
C PRO A 366 1.45 1.41 -3.28
N GLN A 367 0.43 2.26 -3.44
CA GLN A 367 0.62 3.61 -4.00
C GLN A 367 1.39 4.51 -3.05
N GLN A 368 1.09 4.42 -1.75
CA GLN A 368 1.84 5.12 -0.70
C GLN A 368 3.30 4.67 -0.69
N TRP A 369 3.53 3.35 -0.83
CA TRP A 369 4.88 2.80 -0.92
C TRP A 369 5.64 3.32 -2.14
N GLU A 370 5.03 3.33 -3.33
CA GLU A 370 5.65 3.90 -4.52
C GLU A 370 6.06 5.36 -4.33
N ILE A 371 5.22 6.18 -3.69
CA ILE A 371 5.55 7.57 -3.37
C ILE A 371 6.73 7.64 -2.39
N LEU A 372 6.72 6.81 -1.36
CA LEU A 372 7.82 6.73 -0.40
C LEU A 372 9.14 6.29 -1.04
N LEU A 373 9.10 5.42 -2.06
CA LEU A 373 10.30 4.98 -2.77
C LEU A 373 11.04 6.15 -3.44
N TYR A 374 10.32 7.14 -4.01
CA TYR A 374 10.96 8.35 -4.54
C TYR A 374 11.69 9.13 -3.46
N LEU A 375 11.15 9.14 -2.23
CA LEU A 375 11.77 9.79 -1.09
C LEU A 375 12.94 8.98 -0.50
N ILE A 376 12.86 7.66 -0.50
CA ILE A 376 13.80 6.75 0.17
C ILE A 376 15.11 6.58 -0.62
N LYS A 377 15.03 6.58 -1.94
CA LYS A 377 16.19 6.32 -2.82
C LYS A 377 17.31 7.32 -2.62
N GLU A 378 16.98 8.61 -2.50
CA GLU A 378 17.98 9.66 -2.31
C GLU A 378 18.72 9.54 -0.97
N PRO A 379 18.06 9.47 0.20
CA PRO A 379 18.74 9.24 1.47
C PRO A 379 19.64 8.00 1.47
N LEU A 380 19.16 6.87 0.99
CA LEU A 380 19.96 5.64 0.97
C LEU A 380 21.21 5.77 0.12
N SER A 381 21.17 6.48 -1.01
CA SER A 381 22.33 6.72 -1.87
C SER A 381 23.32 7.73 -1.29
N SER A 382 22.85 8.66 -0.45
CA SER A 382 23.63 9.76 0.12
C SER A 382 24.08 9.55 1.58
N GLY A 383 24.00 8.30 2.08
CA GLY A 383 24.41 7.92 3.43
C GLY A 383 23.40 8.22 4.53
N GLY A 384 22.12 8.35 4.17
CA GLY A 384 20.99 8.34 5.10
C GLY A 384 20.55 6.93 5.46
N THR A 385 19.38 6.80 6.12
CA THR A 385 18.90 5.48 6.59
C THR A 385 17.41 5.28 6.39
N LEU A 386 17.03 4.01 6.18
CA LEU A 386 15.66 3.53 6.26
C LEU A 386 15.54 2.49 7.36
N PHE A 387 14.62 2.71 8.31
CA PHE A 387 14.34 1.78 9.40
C PHE A 387 12.84 1.46 9.42
N VAL A 388 12.52 0.22 9.10
CA VAL A 388 11.14 -0.26 8.93
C VAL A 388 10.83 -1.28 10.02
N VAL A 389 9.68 -1.12 10.67
CA VAL A 389 9.19 -2.07 11.68
C VAL A 389 7.77 -2.48 11.33
N GLY A 390 7.45 -3.75 11.49
CA GLY A 390 6.10 -4.24 11.23
C GLY A 390 5.92 -5.71 11.62
N ASP A 391 4.68 -6.16 11.51
CA ASP A 391 4.30 -7.55 11.75
C ASP A 391 3.33 -8.02 10.65
N VAL A 392 3.85 -8.81 9.72
CA VAL A 392 3.05 -9.35 8.60
C VAL A 392 1.80 -10.12 9.09
N LYS A 393 1.86 -10.74 10.28
CA LYS A 393 0.74 -11.47 10.86
C LYS A 393 -0.36 -10.56 11.43
N GLN A 394 -0.07 -9.28 11.63
CA GLN A 394 -1.01 -8.25 12.11
C GLN A 394 -1.60 -7.39 10.98
N ALA A 395 -1.41 -7.77 9.72
CA ALA A 395 -1.99 -7.05 8.58
C ALA A 395 -3.52 -7.26 8.54
N ILE A 396 -4.27 -6.30 9.09
CA ILE A 396 -5.75 -6.35 9.15
C ILE A 396 -6.42 -5.29 8.27
N TYR A 397 -5.65 -4.39 7.65
CA TYR A 397 -6.17 -3.26 6.86
C TYR A 397 -6.18 -3.53 5.35
N GLY A 398 -6.31 -4.80 4.92
CA GLY A 398 -6.48 -5.15 3.51
C GLY A 398 -7.68 -4.45 2.84
N PHE A 399 -8.76 -4.19 3.60
CA PHE A 399 -9.91 -3.41 3.14
C PHE A 399 -9.59 -1.92 2.87
N ARG A 400 -8.44 -1.42 3.35
CA ARG A 400 -7.88 -0.09 3.04
C ARG A 400 -6.74 -0.16 2.03
N LYS A 401 -6.71 -1.21 1.20
CA LYS A 401 -5.67 -1.45 0.19
C LYS A 401 -4.26 -1.71 0.74
N ALA A 402 -4.11 -1.96 2.04
CA ALA A 402 -2.82 -2.35 2.61
C ALA A 402 -2.36 -3.69 2.02
N ASP A 403 -1.07 -3.77 1.66
CA ASP A 403 -0.48 -4.99 1.11
C ASP A 403 0.75 -5.43 1.92
N TYR A 404 0.56 -6.38 2.81
CA TYR A 404 1.63 -6.96 3.63
C TYR A 404 2.75 -7.60 2.80
N LYS A 405 2.48 -7.96 1.54
CA LYS A 405 3.47 -8.56 0.63
C LYS A 405 4.64 -7.61 0.36
N ILE A 406 4.42 -6.30 0.46
CA ILE A 406 5.49 -5.31 0.34
C ILE A 406 6.56 -5.58 1.40
N MET A 407 6.14 -5.68 2.67
CA MET A 407 7.06 -5.99 3.76
C MET A 407 7.69 -7.38 3.62
N TYR A 408 6.88 -8.38 3.27
CA TYR A 408 7.36 -9.74 3.05
C TYR A 408 8.45 -9.77 1.97
N ASN A 409 8.25 -9.11 0.85
CA ASN A 409 9.22 -9.02 -0.23
C ASN A 409 10.52 -8.35 0.22
N LEU A 410 10.44 -7.27 1.00
CA LEU A 410 11.65 -6.61 1.54
C LEU A 410 12.47 -7.54 2.45
N MET A 411 11.86 -8.51 3.10
CA MET A 411 12.55 -9.48 3.94
C MET A 411 13.16 -10.65 3.17
N THR A 412 12.80 -10.85 1.91
CA THR A 412 13.37 -11.91 1.07
C THR A 412 14.73 -11.50 0.50
N LYS A 413 15.56 -12.49 0.12
CA LYS A 413 16.95 -12.28 -0.29
C LYS A 413 17.13 -11.24 -1.39
N ASP A 414 16.22 -11.19 -2.36
CA ASP A 414 16.34 -10.29 -3.53
C ASP A 414 15.07 -9.43 -3.75
N GLY A 415 14.07 -9.55 -2.88
CA GLY A 415 12.78 -8.89 -3.06
C GLY A 415 12.83 -7.35 -3.01
N TYR A 416 13.83 -6.78 -2.33
CA TYR A 416 14.06 -5.34 -2.33
C TYR A 416 14.40 -4.78 -3.73
N LYS A 417 15.00 -5.61 -4.60
CA LYS A 417 15.33 -5.22 -5.99
C LYS A 417 14.09 -4.97 -6.84
N ASN A 418 12.95 -5.62 -6.51
CA ASN A 418 11.68 -5.39 -7.19
C ASN A 418 11.20 -3.94 -7.05
N TYR A 419 11.71 -3.23 -6.05
CA TYR A 419 11.39 -1.81 -5.78
C TYR A 419 12.49 -0.86 -6.27
N GLY A 420 13.48 -1.37 -7.00
CA GLY A 420 14.60 -0.58 -7.51
C GLY A 420 15.48 -0.01 -6.40
N LEU A 421 15.59 -0.73 -5.28
CA LEU A 421 16.52 -0.44 -4.20
C LEU A 421 17.84 -1.18 -4.46
N ASN A 422 18.97 -0.47 -4.30
CA ASN A 422 20.30 -1.03 -4.51
C ASN A 422 20.89 -1.64 -3.23
N GLU A 423 20.42 -1.16 -2.06
CA GLU A 423 20.88 -1.61 -0.76
C GLU A 423 20.02 -2.75 -0.23
N ALA A 424 20.66 -3.87 0.10
CA ALA A 424 19.99 -4.99 0.74
C ALA A 424 19.63 -4.64 2.20
N PRO A 425 18.39 -4.94 2.65
CA PRO A 425 18.03 -4.70 4.03
C PRO A 425 18.77 -5.65 4.98
N PHE A 426 19.21 -5.12 6.12
CA PHE A 426 19.54 -5.94 7.25
C PHE A 426 18.25 -6.39 7.94
N VAL A 427 18.01 -7.70 7.98
CA VAL A 427 16.83 -8.29 8.63
C VAL A 427 17.29 -9.07 9.86
N PRO A 428 17.08 -8.53 11.08
CA PRO A 428 17.40 -9.26 12.30
C PRO A 428 16.46 -10.46 12.48
N ARG A 429 16.88 -11.46 13.22
CA ARG A 429 15.98 -12.55 13.62
C ARG A 429 14.88 -12.00 14.53
N CYS A 430 13.65 -12.50 14.38
CA CYS A 430 12.51 -12.12 15.20
C CYS A 430 12.83 -12.30 16.71
N GLN A 431 12.28 -11.38 17.49
CA GLN A 431 12.32 -11.50 18.94
C GLN A 431 11.16 -12.36 19.44
N ASP A 432 11.47 -13.37 20.27
CA ASP A 432 10.46 -14.28 20.85
C ASP A 432 9.88 -13.75 22.18
N LYS A 433 10.10 -12.46 22.50
CA LYS A 433 9.67 -11.86 23.77
C LYS A 433 8.43 -10.99 23.57
N ASN A 434 7.40 -11.26 24.36
CA ASN A 434 6.19 -10.43 24.47
C ASN A 434 6.23 -9.66 25.79
N PHE A 435 6.21 -8.32 25.71
CA PHE A 435 6.23 -7.42 26.87
C PHE A 435 4.85 -6.86 27.24
N ARG A 436 3.81 -7.20 26.46
CA ARG A 436 2.45 -6.66 26.62
C ARG A 436 1.54 -7.58 27.43
N SER A 437 1.62 -8.88 27.15
CA SER A 437 0.67 -9.88 27.65
C SER A 437 1.24 -10.70 28.77
N ALA A 438 0.40 -11.11 29.74
CA ALA A 438 0.79 -12.06 30.76
C ALA A 438 1.20 -13.42 30.15
N GLU A 439 2.15 -14.10 30.78
CA GLU A 439 2.70 -15.38 30.28
C GLU A 439 1.61 -16.42 30.00
N ALA A 440 0.58 -16.50 30.84
CA ALA A 440 -0.55 -17.41 30.64
C ALA A 440 -1.30 -17.17 29.33
N ILE A 441 -1.47 -15.90 28.91
CA ILE A 441 -2.11 -15.53 27.66
C ILE A 441 -1.22 -15.91 26.47
N VAL A 442 0.08 -15.65 26.58
CA VAL A 442 1.05 -15.99 25.52
C VAL A 442 1.09 -17.50 25.31
N LYS A 443 1.14 -18.27 26.39
CA LYS A 443 1.09 -19.75 26.33
C LYS A 443 -0.20 -20.25 25.70
N PHE A 444 -1.35 -19.74 26.15
CA PHE A 444 -2.64 -20.12 25.60
C PHE A 444 -2.71 -19.89 24.08
N VAL A 445 -2.30 -18.71 23.63
CA VAL A 445 -2.31 -18.38 22.20
C VAL A 445 -1.38 -19.29 21.41
N ASN A 446 -0.17 -19.54 21.89
CA ASN A 446 0.81 -20.36 21.16
C ASN A 446 0.46 -21.86 21.19
N GLU A 447 -0.03 -22.37 22.32
CA GLU A 447 -0.26 -23.80 22.53
C GLU A 447 -1.66 -24.27 22.11
N VAL A 448 -2.66 -23.37 22.14
CA VAL A 448 -4.07 -23.73 21.84
C VAL A 448 -4.52 -23.15 20.50
N VAL A 449 -4.17 -21.91 20.17
CA VAL A 449 -4.67 -21.24 18.95
C VAL A 449 -3.80 -21.56 17.73
N PHE A 450 -2.48 -21.69 17.91
CA PHE A 450 -1.52 -21.91 16.81
C PHE A 450 -0.84 -23.28 16.81
N SER A 451 -1.20 -24.18 17.72
CA SER A 451 -0.60 -25.54 17.77
C SER A 451 -1.17 -26.49 16.70
N GLU A 452 -2.26 -26.14 16.04
CA GLU A 452 -2.96 -26.96 15.02
C GLU A 452 -2.76 -26.43 13.59
N GLY A 453 -1.69 -25.64 13.31
CA GLY A 453 -1.41 -25.09 11.99
C GLY A 453 -0.11 -25.61 11.38
#